data_5c3acca53b0dcabdf1a34a592b41d202
#
_entry.id   5c3acca53b0dcabdf1a34a592b41d202
#
_cell.length_a   1.000
_cell.length_b   1.000
_cell.length_c   1.000
_cell.angle_alpha   90.00
_cell.angle_beta   90.00
_cell.angle_gamma   90.00
#
_symmetry.space_group_name_H-M   'P 1'
#
loop_
_entity.id
_entity.type
_entity.pdbx_description
1 polymer ?
#
loop_
_entity_poly.entity_id
_entity_poly.type
_entity_poly.pdbx_seq_one_letter_code
_entity_poly.pdbx_strand_id
1 'polypeptide(L)'
;YLAGLTDELLQYYVNFAKGGVEMIYVEGITALEIPADGSGYDAETLAFGQKLVAECAKYGASLGYQWAQFGAGENEMTVEQIQAIEDRGAQIAKGMQQLGFKAFEINAAGFNMGEHFLSRFYNVRTDEYGCTSLENRARFVTECIAKIKETCGSDFNVQILIDAIEENDNVANNPTLMTLDNAVTTPRTKITTVEEGIALAKLFEAAGADSMHLRLGPLGHHVAQFGSDLYFILNGIEGASGF
;
A
#
# COMPACT_ATOMS: atom_id res chain seq x y z
N TYR A 1 6.49 -10.07 12.29
CA TYR A 1 6.87 -8.66 12.30
C TYR A 1 8.09 -8.50 13.19
N LEU A 2 9.21 -8.10 12.59
CA LEU A 2 10.42 -7.76 13.34
C LEU A 2 10.16 -6.39 14.01
N ALA A 3 9.91 -6.41 15.29
CA ALA A 3 9.69 -5.19 16.07
C ALA A 3 11.03 -4.53 16.39
N GLY A 4 11.28 -3.36 15.82
CA GLY A 4 12.43 -2.53 16.13
C GLY A 4 13.56 -2.59 15.09
N LEU A 5 14.51 -1.68 15.25
CA LEU A 5 15.67 -1.50 14.36
C LEU A 5 16.82 -2.42 14.82
N THR A 6 16.79 -3.68 14.41
CA THR A 6 17.73 -4.71 14.88
C THR A 6 18.67 -5.19 13.77
N ASP A 7 19.77 -5.85 14.16
CA ASP A 7 20.68 -6.45 13.19
C ASP A 7 20.02 -7.61 12.42
N GLU A 8 19.04 -8.30 12.99
CA GLU A 8 18.23 -9.31 12.30
C GLU A 8 17.40 -8.69 11.18
N LEU A 9 16.76 -7.54 11.45
CA LEU A 9 16.03 -6.80 10.44
C LEU A 9 16.95 -6.35 9.30
N LEU A 10 18.11 -5.79 9.64
CA LEU A 10 19.14 -5.42 8.66
C LEU A 10 19.52 -6.62 7.80
N GLN A 11 19.85 -7.74 8.43
CA GLN A 11 20.31 -8.95 7.73
C GLN A 11 19.19 -9.55 6.87
N TYR A 12 17.95 -9.44 7.28
CA TYR A 12 16.79 -9.87 6.51
C TYR A 12 16.77 -9.21 5.12
N TYR A 13 16.83 -7.89 5.06
CA TYR A 13 16.82 -7.16 3.78
C TYR A 13 18.13 -7.33 2.98
N VAL A 14 19.27 -7.38 3.65
CA VAL A 14 20.55 -7.65 3.01
C VAL A 14 20.56 -9.02 2.31
N ASN A 15 19.86 -10.02 2.84
CA ASN A 15 19.78 -11.34 2.22
C ASN A 15 19.00 -11.31 0.90
N PHE A 16 17.96 -10.48 0.77
CA PHE A 16 17.30 -10.25 -0.53
C PHE A 16 18.24 -9.58 -1.51
N ALA A 17 18.97 -8.54 -1.07
CA ALA A 17 19.94 -7.86 -1.92
C ALA A 17 21.03 -8.83 -2.43
N LYS A 18 21.56 -9.71 -1.57
CA LYS A 18 22.50 -10.78 -1.95
C LYS A 18 21.90 -11.76 -2.98
N GLY A 19 20.60 -11.96 -2.95
CA GLY A 19 19.87 -12.80 -3.89
C GLY A 19 19.74 -12.17 -5.30
N GLY A 20 20.20 -10.92 -5.50
CA GLY A 20 20.18 -10.25 -6.79
C GLY A 20 18.90 -9.43 -7.06
N VAL A 21 18.16 -9.08 -6.04
CA VAL A 21 17.00 -8.19 -6.16
C VAL A 21 17.48 -6.75 -6.31
N GLU A 22 17.01 -6.05 -7.34
CA GLU A 22 17.44 -4.67 -7.63
C GLU A 22 16.65 -3.61 -6.86
N MET A 23 15.35 -3.88 -6.55
CA MET A 23 14.51 -3.00 -5.77
C MET A 23 13.81 -3.80 -4.67
N ILE A 24 13.92 -3.34 -3.43
CA ILE A 24 13.30 -3.96 -2.27
C ILE A 24 12.42 -2.91 -1.58
N TYR A 25 11.12 -3.17 -1.51
CA TYR A 25 10.23 -2.34 -0.70
C TYR A 25 10.21 -2.84 0.73
N VAL A 26 10.62 -1.96 1.64
CA VAL A 26 10.61 -2.20 3.08
C VAL A 26 9.21 -1.89 3.60
N GLU A 27 8.53 -2.90 4.13
CA GLU A 27 7.14 -2.80 4.53
C GLU A 27 6.99 -2.22 5.94
N GLY A 28 6.23 -1.13 6.06
CA GLY A 28 5.54 -0.69 7.30
C GLY A 28 6.36 -0.65 8.59
N ILE A 29 7.67 -0.38 8.53
CA ILE A 29 8.50 -0.24 9.74
C ILE A 29 8.35 1.18 10.27
N THR A 30 7.34 1.40 11.09
CA THR A 30 7.04 2.72 11.66
C THR A 30 8.21 3.32 12.46
N ALA A 31 9.10 2.48 13.01
CA ALA A 31 10.32 2.93 13.67
C ALA A 31 11.32 3.63 12.72
N LEU A 32 11.20 3.44 11.40
CA LEU A 32 11.97 4.19 10.41
C LEU A 32 11.29 5.49 9.97
N GLU A 33 10.05 5.73 10.37
CA GLU A 33 9.35 6.93 9.95
C GLU A 33 9.84 8.16 10.73
N ILE A 34 10.00 9.26 10.01
CA ILE A 34 10.34 10.53 10.67
C ILE A 34 9.25 10.92 11.67
N PRO A 35 9.61 11.40 12.87
CA PRO A 35 8.63 11.84 13.87
C PRO A 35 7.69 12.91 13.34
N ALA A 36 6.41 12.81 13.70
CA ALA A 36 5.37 13.72 13.23
C ALA A 36 5.43 15.11 13.89
N ASP A 37 6.14 15.23 15.01
CA ASP A 37 6.27 16.47 15.78
C ASP A 37 7.29 17.46 15.20
N GLY A 38 7.94 17.10 14.08
CA GLY A 38 8.93 17.93 13.41
C GLY A 38 10.33 17.91 14.06
N SER A 39 10.56 17.05 15.06
CA SER A 39 11.88 16.94 15.72
C SER A 39 12.98 16.39 14.81
N GLY A 40 12.61 15.75 13.70
CA GLY A 40 13.54 15.03 12.83
C GLY A 40 13.95 13.68 13.41
N TYR A 41 14.84 12.97 12.71
CA TYR A 41 15.36 11.69 13.17
C TYR A 41 16.30 11.87 14.37
N ASP A 42 16.19 10.99 15.34
CA ASP A 42 17.28 10.78 16.30
C ASP A 42 18.49 10.13 15.62
N ALA A 43 19.65 10.22 16.28
CA ALA A 43 20.92 9.76 15.70
C ALA A 43 20.95 8.23 15.45
N GLU A 44 20.25 7.45 16.28
CA GLU A 44 20.23 5.99 16.18
C GLU A 44 19.37 5.56 14.98
N THR A 45 18.18 6.07 14.84
CA THR A 45 17.27 5.82 13.71
C THR A 45 17.90 6.25 12.39
N LEU A 46 18.50 7.44 12.36
CA LEU A 46 19.19 7.95 11.17
C LEU A 46 20.35 7.03 10.75
N ALA A 47 21.19 6.64 11.70
CA ALA A 47 22.35 5.77 11.44
C ALA A 47 21.89 4.37 10.97
N PHE A 48 20.86 3.81 11.58
CA PHE A 48 20.33 2.51 11.18
C PHE A 48 19.76 2.54 9.75
N GLY A 49 18.92 3.51 9.44
CA GLY A 49 18.30 3.63 8.11
C GLY A 49 19.35 3.82 7.01
N GLN A 50 20.35 4.69 7.24
CA GLN A 50 21.46 4.89 6.31
C GLN A 50 22.32 3.63 6.17
N LYS A 51 22.59 2.90 7.26
CA LYS A 51 23.29 1.62 7.24
C LYS A 51 22.53 0.58 6.42
N LEU A 52 21.21 0.48 6.60
CA LEU A 52 20.36 -0.45 5.86
C LEU A 52 20.45 -0.20 4.34
N VAL A 53 20.31 1.05 3.92
CA VAL A 53 20.48 1.45 2.51
C VAL A 53 21.88 1.11 1.99
N ALA A 54 22.92 1.47 2.72
CA ALA A 54 24.32 1.25 2.31
C ALA A 54 24.67 -0.24 2.20
N GLU A 55 24.20 -1.07 3.14
CA GLU A 55 24.48 -2.51 3.12
C GLU A 55 23.76 -3.21 1.93
N CYS A 56 22.53 -2.84 1.62
CA CYS A 56 21.82 -3.37 0.45
C CYS A 56 22.46 -2.89 -0.87
N ALA A 57 22.89 -1.64 -0.93
CA ALA A 57 23.55 -1.07 -2.11
C ALA A 57 24.85 -1.77 -2.50
N LYS A 58 25.56 -2.42 -1.57
CA LYS A 58 26.77 -3.23 -1.86
C LYS A 58 26.50 -4.37 -2.84
N TYR A 59 25.24 -4.81 -2.95
CA TYR A 59 24.79 -5.88 -3.83
C TYR A 59 23.97 -5.35 -5.03
N GLY A 60 23.95 -4.01 -5.22
CA GLY A 60 23.24 -3.37 -6.31
C GLY A 60 21.75 -3.10 -6.04
N ALA A 61 21.26 -3.40 -4.83
CA ALA A 61 19.85 -3.18 -4.50
C ALA A 61 19.59 -1.73 -4.04
N SER A 62 18.51 -1.17 -4.51
CA SER A 62 17.90 0.06 -4.02
C SER A 62 16.74 -0.26 -3.07
N LEU A 63 16.45 0.64 -2.13
CA LEU A 63 15.32 0.49 -1.22
C LEU A 63 14.18 1.46 -1.55
N GLY A 64 12.97 0.96 -1.52
CA GLY A 64 11.72 1.69 -1.43
C GLY A 64 11.05 1.45 -0.08
N TYR A 65 10.19 2.35 0.34
CA TYR A 65 9.39 2.20 1.56
C TYR A 65 7.92 2.03 1.21
N GLN A 66 7.28 1.01 1.75
CA GLN A 66 5.84 0.84 1.61
C GLN A 66 5.12 1.48 2.80
N TRP A 67 4.32 2.48 2.51
CA TRP A 67 3.49 3.17 3.49
C TRP A 67 2.11 2.54 3.54
N ALA A 68 1.86 1.84 4.63
CA ALA A 68 0.59 1.18 4.91
C ALA A 68 -0.18 1.94 6.00
N GLN A 69 -1.42 2.30 5.71
CA GLN A 69 -2.34 2.91 6.66
C GLN A 69 -3.48 1.97 6.94
N PHE A 70 -3.30 1.15 7.98
CA PHE A 70 -4.35 0.28 8.44
C PHE A 70 -5.40 1.10 9.19
N GLY A 71 -6.65 0.92 8.83
CA GLY A 71 -7.75 1.50 9.58
C GLY A 71 -8.98 1.81 8.72
N ALA A 72 -10.12 1.66 9.34
CA ALA A 72 -11.40 2.18 8.89
C ALA A 72 -11.62 3.54 9.56
N GLY A 73 -12.42 4.40 8.98
CA GLY A 73 -12.78 5.71 9.54
C GLY A 73 -12.79 6.81 8.49
N GLU A 74 -12.48 6.46 7.26
CA GLU A 74 -12.51 7.38 6.12
C GLU A 74 -13.86 8.07 5.94
N ASN A 75 -14.96 7.37 6.31
CA ASN A 75 -16.31 7.90 6.15
C ASN A 75 -16.68 8.96 7.20
N GLU A 76 -16.06 8.92 8.37
CA GLU A 76 -16.30 9.85 9.48
C GLU A 76 -15.26 10.99 9.55
N MET A 77 -14.17 10.90 8.80
CA MET A 77 -13.13 11.92 8.78
C MET A 77 -13.62 13.22 8.15
N THR A 78 -13.19 14.35 8.71
CA THR A 78 -13.30 15.63 8.03
C THR A 78 -12.29 15.73 6.88
N VAL A 79 -12.52 16.64 5.94
CA VAL A 79 -11.57 16.90 4.84
C VAL A 79 -10.19 17.30 5.37
N GLU A 80 -10.14 18.12 6.42
CA GLU A 80 -8.89 18.53 7.05
C GLU A 80 -8.13 17.35 7.69
N GLN A 81 -8.83 16.36 8.23
CA GLN A 81 -8.20 15.15 8.77
C GLN A 81 -7.62 14.30 7.66
N ILE A 82 -8.32 14.17 6.53
CA ILE A 82 -7.82 13.46 5.34
C ILE A 82 -6.55 14.15 4.82
N GLN A 83 -6.59 15.46 4.64
CA GLN A 83 -5.46 16.26 4.16
C GLN A 83 -4.26 16.18 5.11
N ALA A 84 -4.48 16.11 6.41
CA ALA A 84 -3.40 15.92 7.39
C ALA A 84 -2.71 14.55 7.25
N ILE A 85 -3.45 13.51 6.86
CA ILE A 85 -2.87 12.19 6.57
C ILE A 85 -2.03 12.23 5.29
N GLU A 86 -2.52 12.91 4.25
CA GLU A 86 -1.77 13.10 3.01
C GLU A 86 -0.47 13.87 3.25
N ASP A 87 -0.52 14.95 4.03
CA ASP A 87 0.67 15.72 4.44
C ASP A 87 1.64 14.86 5.24
N ARG A 88 1.11 13.99 6.12
CA ARG A 88 1.94 13.03 6.87
C ARG A 88 2.63 12.04 5.93
N GLY A 89 1.95 11.54 4.91
CA GLY A 89 2.54 10.68 3.88
C GLY A 89 3.73 11.34 3.19
N ALA A 90 3.57 12.60 2.79
CA ALA A 90 4.64 13.39 2.17
C ALA A 90 5.84 13.62 3.12
N GLN A 91 5.58 13.87 4.42
CA GLN A 91 6.64 13.98 5.44
C GLN A 91 7.40 12.67 5.60
N ILE A 92 6.70 11.53 5.67
CA ILE A 92 7.34 10.21 5.76
C ILE A 92 8.20 9.95 4.53
N ALA A 93 7.67 10.19 3.33
CA ALA A 93 8.42 10.04 2.08
C ALA A 93 9.69 10.90 2.08
N LYS A 94 9.62 12.14 2.58
CA LYS A 94 10.79 13.01 2.73
C LYS A 94 11.81 12.45 3.72
N GLY A 95 11.34 11.91 4.83
CA GLY A 95 12.19 11.21 5.79
C GLY A 95 12.90 10.01 5.15
N MET A 96 12.17 9.16 4.43
CA MET A 96 12.77 8.03 3.71
C MET A 96 13.82 8.49 2.69
N GLN A 97 13.56 9.57 1.96
CA GLN A 97 14.54 10.16 1.05
C GLN A 97 15.83 10.59 1.80
N GLN A 98 15.71 11.15 3.02
CA GLN A 98 16.87 11.53 3.86
C GLN A 98 17.67 10.31 4.33
N LEU A 99 17.02 9.16 4.56
CA LEU A 99 17.70 7.90 4.86
C LEU A 99 18.40 7.30 3.63
N GLY A 100 18.09 7.77 2.42
CA GLY A 100 18.66 7.30 1.16
C GLY A 100 17.78 6.36 0.35
N PHE A 101 16.53 6.13 0.77
CA PHE A 101 15.55 5.39 -0.02
C PHE A 101 15.30 6.08 -1.35
N LYS A 102 15.01 5.30 -2.39
CA LYS A 102 14.84 5.78 -3.77
C LYS A 102 13.38 5.77 -4.24
N ALA A 103 12.51 5.11 -3.49
CA ALA A 103 11.12 4.93 -3.84
C ALA A 103 10.22 4.99 -2.60
N PHE A 104 8.96 5.33 -2.84
CA PHE A 104 7.89 5.28 -1.85
C PHE A 104 6.67 4.62 -2.46
N GLU A 105 6.15 3.59 -1.82
CA GLU A 105 4.93 2.94 -2.25
C GLU A 105 3.78 3.33 -1.33
N ILE A 106 2.71 3.87 -1.92
CA ILE A 106 1.44 4.08 -1.24
C ILE A 106 0.66 2.77 -1.33
N ASN A 107 0.42 2.13 -0.18
CA ASN A 107 -0.43 0.95 -0.14
C ASN A 107 -1.90 1.35 -0.14
N ALA A 108 -2.51 1.34 -1.33
CA ALA A 108 -3.92 1.60 -1.54
C ALA A 108 -4.69 0.31 -1.87
N ALA A 109 -4.35 -0.78 -1.17
CA ALA A 109 -4.93 -2.10 -1.37
C ALA A 109 -5.28 -2.78 -0.03
N GLY A 110 -6.13 -3.79 -0.06
CA GLY A 110 -6.52 -4.58 1.11
C GLY A 110 -7.32 -3.80 2.13
N PHE A 111 -6.81 -3.70 3.35
CA PHE A 111 -7.45 -2.98 4.46
C PHE A 111 -6.83 -1.59 4.70
N ASN A 112 -6.13 -1.05 3.72
CA ASN A 112 -5.54 0.25 3.83
C ASN A 112 -6.54 1.34 3.50
N MET A 113 -6.33 2.52 4.06
CA MET A 113 -7.21 3.66 3.87
C MET A 113 -7.35 4.04 2.39
N GLY A 114 -6.29 3.92 1.59
CA GLY A 114 -6.34 4.16 0.16
C GLY A 114 -7.35 3.28 -0.56
N GLU A 115 -7.40 1.96 -0.24
CA GLU A 115 -8.41 1.04 -0.75
C GLU A 115 -9.81 1.47 -0.34
N HIS A 116 -9.98 1.87 0.93
CA HIS A 116 -11.27 2.30 1.44
C HIS A 116 -11.82 3.54 0.72
N PHE A 117 -10.97 4.45 0.28
CA PHE A 117 -11.39 5.57 -0.57
C PHE A 117 -11.70 5.13 -2.00
N LEU A 118 -10.91 4.22 -2.56
CA LEU A 118 -11.06 3.75 -3.94
C LEU A 118 -12.30 2.88 -4.14
N SER A 119 -12.66 2.06 -3.16
CA SER A 119 -13.72 1.07 -3.28
C SER A 119 -15.10 1.66 -2.96
N ARG A 120 -16.06 1.51 -3.89
CA ARG A 120 -17.47 1.84 -3.64
C ARG A 120 -18.14 0.90 -2.63
N PHE A 121 -17.48 -0.18 -2.27
CA PHE A 121 -17.96 -1.07 -1.22
C PHE A 121 -17.77 -0.44 0.16
N TYR A 122 -16.62 0.19 0.38
CA TYR A 122 -16.25 0.82 1.66
C TYR A 122 -16.62 2.30 1.73
N ASN A 123 -16.35 3.06 0.68
CA ASN A 123 -16.53 4.50 0.64
C ASN A 123 -18.01 4.86 0.44
N VAL A 124 -18.63 5.43 1.47
CA VAL A 124 -20.01 5.92 1.44
C VAL A 124 -20.10 7.45 1.56
N ARG A 125 -18.96 8.14 1.41
CA ARG A 125 -18.88 9.60 1.48
C ARG A 125 -19.65 10.27 0.32
N THR A 126 -20.13 11.47 0.58
CA THR A 126 -20.89 12.27 -0.41
C THR A 126 -20.19 13.56 -0.79
N ASP A 127 -19.01 13.83 -0.21
CA ASP A 127 -18.16 14.98 -0.51
C ASP A 127 -17.18 14.69 -1.67
N GLU A 128 -16.16 15.56 -1.82
CA GLU A 128 -15.15 15.46 -2.87
C GLU A 128 -14.22 14.24 -2.77
N TYR A 129 -14.23 13.51 -1.65
CA TYR A 129 -13.54 12.23 -1.48
C TYR A 129 -14.48 11.02 -1.61
N GLY A 130 -15.72 11.26 -2.00
CA GLY A 130 -16.77 10.24 -2.09
C GLY A 130 -16.87 9.58 -3.47
N CYS A 131 -17.90 8.76 -3.64
CA CYS A 131 -18.08 7.90 -4.81
C CYS A 131 -18.89 8.53 -5.95
N THR A 132 -19.05 9.85 -6.00
CA THR A 132 -19.81 10.53 -7.04
C THR A 132 -19.15 10.51 -8.42
N SER A 133 -17.81 10.38 -8.45
CA SER A 133 -17.04 10.16 -9.66
C SER A 133 -15.80 9.31 -9.36
N LEU A 134 -15.13 8.84 -10.41
CA LEU A 134 -13.88 8.09 -10.28
C LEU A 134 -12.76 8.98 -9.74
N GLU A 135 -12.71 10.24 -10.17
CA GLU A 135 -11.75 11.24 -9.72
C GLU A 135 -11.90 11.51 -8.22
N ASN A 136 -13.13 11.59 -7.73
CA ASN A 136 -13.39 11.79 -6.30
C ASN A 136 -12.91 10.59 -5.49
N ARG A 137 -13.19 9.35 -5.93
CA ARG A 137 -12.67 8.14 -5.28
C ARG A 137 -11.15 8.08 -5.26
N ALA A 138 -10.53 8.51 -6.34
CA ALA A 138 -9.08 8.52 -6.50
C ALA A 138 -8.40 9.68 -5.76
N ARG A 139 -9.14 10.68 -5.31
CA ARG A 139 -8.61 11.96 -4.80
C ARG A 139 -7.57 11.78 -3.71
N PHE A 140 -7.87 11.02 -2.67
CA PHE A 140 -6.90 10.75 -1.60
C PHE A 140 -5.56 10.25 -2.12
N VAL A 141 -5.58 9.26 -3.01
CA VAL A 141 -4.35 8.68 -3.57
C VAL A 141 -3.64 9.66 -4.49
N THR A 142 -4.37 10.36 -5.36
CA THR A 142 -3.79 11.34 -6.30
C THR A 142 -3.19 12.54 -5.57
N GLU A 143 -3.81 13.01 -4.50
CA GLU A 143 -3.29 14.10 -3.67
C GLU A 143 -2.06 13.64 -2.87
N CYS A 144 -2.03 12.43 -2.33
CA CYS A 144 -0.82 11.84 -1.75
C CYS A 144 0.34 11.82 -2.76
N ILE A 145 0.11 11.33 -3.98
CA ILE A 145 1.13 11.30 -5.04
C ILE A 145 1.67 12.71 -5.30
N ALA A 146 0.78 13.67 -5.54
CA ALA A 146 1.15 15.05 -5.85
C ALA A 146 1.99 15.69 -4.72
N LYS A 147 1.54 15.55 -3.47
CA LYS A 147 2.25 16.08 -2.28
C LYS A 147 3.63 15.44 -2.09
N ILE A 148 3.76 14.12 -2.35
CA ILE A 148 5.06 13.43 -2.29
C ILE A 148 5.98 13.96 -3.38
N LYS A 149 5.50 14.11 -4.62
CA LYS A 149 6.29 14.67 -5.73
C LYS A 149 6.70 16.12 -5.49
N GLU A 150 5.82 16.94 -4.95
CA GLU A 150 6.13 18.31 -4.55
C GLU A 150 7.22 18.36 -3.48
N THR A 151 7.13 17.49 -2.48
CA THR A 151 8.03 17.47 -1.31
C THR A 151 9.39 16.84 -1.60
N CYS A 152 9.41 15.76 -2.38
CA CYS A 152 10.62 14.96 -2.64
C CYS A 152 11.28 15.26 -3.99
N GLY A 153 10.57 15.90 -4.90
CA GLY A 153 11.02 16.15 -6.27
C GLY A 153 10.55 15.09 -7.27
N SER A 154 10.57 15.44 -8.56
CA SER A 154 10.08 14.59 -9.65
C SER A 154 10.82 13.26 -9.79
N ASP A 155 12.10 13.23 -9.42
CA ASP A 155 12.98 12.06 -9.58
C ASP A 155 12.82 11.03 -8.45
N PHE A 156 12.08 11.36 -7.38
CA PHE A 156 11.78 10.40 -6.33
C PHE A 156 10.64 9.49 -6.79
N ASN A 157 10.91 8.19 -6.89
CA ASN A 157 9.96 7.22 -7.42
C ASN A 157 8.75 7.05 -6.50
N VAL A 158 7.55 7.16 -7.06
CA VAL A 158 6.28 6.92 -6.36
C VAL A 158 5.56 5.75 -7.02
N GLN A 159 5.39 4.67 -6.27
CA GLN A 159 4.65 3.48 -6.67
C GLN A 159 3.30 3.42 -5.95
N ILE A 160 2.30 2.90 -6.63
CA ILE A 160 0.98 2.69 -6.03
C ILE A 160 0.66 1.20 -6.03
N LEU A 161 0.40 0.64 -4.86
CA LEU A 161 -0.18 -0.69 -4.74
C LEU A 161 -1.70 -0.56 -4.69
N ILE A 162 -2.39 -1.20 -5.62
CA ILE A 162 -3.87 -1.21 -5.69
C ILE A 162 -4.43 -2.61 -5.85
N ASP A 163 -5.63 -2.81 -5.37
CA ASP A 163 -6.51 -3.90 -5.80
C ASP A 163 -7.16 -3.48 -7.12
N ALA A 164 -6.54 -3.87 -8.22
CA ALA A 164 -6.92 -3.41 -9.56
C ALA A 164 -8.29 -3.91 -9.99
N ILE A 165 -8.76 -5.01 -9.39
CA ILE A 165 -10.05 -5.64 -9.65
C ILE A 165 -10.58 -6.18 -8.33
N GLU A 166 -11.74 -5.74 -7.91
CA GLU A 166 -12.46 -6.30 -6.76
C GLU A 166 -13.44 -7.40 -7.16
N GLU A 167 -13.74 -7.52 -8.45
CA GLU A 167 -14.64 -8.53 -9.01
C GLU A 167 -14.01 -9.92 -8.95
N ASN A 168 -14.78 -10.93 -8.52
CA ASN A 168 -14.35 -12.33 -8.54
C ASN A 168 -15.52 -13.26 -8.87
N ASP A 169 -15.20 -14.49 -9.27
CA ASP A 169 -16.16 -15.51 -9.64
C ASP A 169 -16.47 -16.50 -8.50
N ASN A 170 -15.93 -16.30 -7.33
CA ASN A 170 -16.19 -17.16 -6.19
C ASN A 170 -17.62 -16.98 -5.69
N VAL A 171 -18.40 -18.02 -5.69
CA VAL A 171 -19.83 -18.03 -5.31
C VAL A 171 -20.09 -18.42 -3.85
N ALA A 172 -19.05 -18.76 -3.11
CA ALA A 172 -19.16 -19.23 -1.73
C ALA A 172 -18.90 -18.08 -0.75
N ASN A 173 -19.91 -17.62 -0.06
CA ASN A 173 -19.73 -16.74 1.09
C ASN A 173 -19.18 -17.54 2.27
N ASN A 174 -17.91 -17.34 2.61
CA ASN A 174 -17.30 -17.95 3.77
C ASN A 174 -16.90 -16.89 4.80
N PRO A 175 -17.71 -16.61 5.82
CA PRO A 175 -17.44 -15.59 6.80
C PRO A 175 -16.19 -15.87 7.65
N THR A 176 -15.66 -17.08 7.63
CA THR A 176 -14.43 -17.44 8.35
C THR A 176 -13.15 -17.05 7.59
N LEU A 177 -13.26 -16.81 6.30
CA LEU A 177 -12.16 -16.37 5.43
C LEU A 177 -12.12 -14.84 5.27
N MET A 178 -12.54 -14.13 6.28
CA MET A 178 -12.64 -12.69 6.28
C MET A 178 -13.61 -12.23 5.17
N THR A 179 -13.43 -11.11 4.61
CA THR A 179 -14.30 -10.49 3.62
C THR A 179 -14.12 -11.02 2.19
N LEU A 180 -13.46 -12.16 2.02
CA LEU A 180 -13.20 -12.78 0.72
C LEU A 180 -14.40 -12.78 -0.20
N ASP A 181 -15.54 -13.08 0.35
CA ASP A 181 -16.71 -13.45 -0.42
C ASP A 181 -17.77 -12.37 -0.48
N ASN A 182 -17.60 -11.27 0.23
CA ASN A 182 -18.54 -10.15 0.14
C ASN A 182 -18.58 -9.56 -1.27
N ALA A 183 -17.47 -9.58 -1.98
CA ALA A 183 -17.38 -9.10 -3.36
C ALA A 183 -18.21 -9.96 -4.34
N VAL A 184 -18.35 -11.26 -4.08
CA VAL A 184 -19.09 -12.20 -4.95
C VAL A 184 -20.57 -11.88 -5.04
N THR A 185 -21.16 -11.50 -3.92
CA THR A 185 -22.58 -11.12 -3.86
C THR A 185 -22.81 -9.63 -4.04
N THR A 186 -21.70 -8.86 -4.15
CA THR A 186 -21.77 -7.41 -4.29
C THR A 186 -22.01 -7.03 -5.76
N PRO A 187 -23.00 -6.20 -6.07
CA PRO A 187 -23.21 -5.73 -7.45
C PRO A 187 -21.97 -5.03 -8.01
N ARG A 188 -21.70 -5.18 -9.30
CA ARG A 188 -20.59 -4.48 -10.01
C ARG A 188 -20.58 -2.97 -9.76
N THR A 189 -21.72 -2.37 -9.47
CA THR A 189 -21.83 -0.96 -9.08
C THR A 189 -21.17 -0.63 -7.73
N LYS A 190 -20.75 -1.64 -6.96
CA LYS A 190 -20.13 -1.50 -5.64
C LYS A 190 -18.67 -1.93 -5.61
N ILE A 191 -18.15 -2.47 -6.69
CA ILE A 191 -16.78 -3.00 -6.78
C ILE A 191 -16.02 -2.33 -7.93
N THR A 192 -14.70 -2.32 -7.83
CA THR A 192 -13.83 -1.82 -8.90
C THR A 192 -13.72 -2.86 -10.00
N THR A 193 -14.06 -2.47 -11.22
CA THR A 193 -13.95 -3.31 -12.42
C THR A 193 -12.59 -3.13 -13.10
N VAL A 194 -12.27 -4.00 -14.08
CA VAL A 194 -11.04 -3.90 -14.89
C VAL A 194 -10.95 -2.53 -15.58
N GLU A 195 -12.05 -2.07 -16.16
CA GLU A 195 -12.12 -0.78 -16.87
C GLU A 195 -11.83 0.39 -15.93
N GLU A 196 -12.37 0.32 -14.71
CA GLU A 196 -12.11 1.33 -13.67
C GLU A 196 -10.67 1.25 -13.15
N GLY A 197 -10.11 0.05 -12.97
CA GLY A 197 -8.70 -0.14 -12.61
C GLY A 197 -7.76 0.51 -13.64
N ILE A 198 -8.06 0.35 -14.94
CA ILE A 198 -7.31 1.03 -16.02
C ILE A 198 -7.47 2.55 -15.94
N ALA A 199 -8.66 3.03 -15.64
CA ALA A 199 -8.91 4.47 -15.52
C ALA A 199 -8.22 5.07 -14.29
N LEU A 200 -8.22 4.36 -13.15
CA LEU A 200 -7.48 4.73 -11.95
C LEU A 200 -5.97 4.82 -12.23
N ALA A 201 -5.41 3.85 -12.95
CA ALA A 201 -4.00 3.87 -13.34
C ALA A 201 -3.62 5.15 -14.09
N LYS A 202 -4.48 5.60 -15.02
CA LYS A 202 -4.27 6.85 -15.76
C LYS A 202 -4.35 8.09 -14.86
N LEU A 203 -5.23 8.10 -13.87
CA LEU A 203 -5.32 9.19 -12.90
C LEU A 203 -4.05 9.25 -12.04
N PHE A 204 -3.53 8.11 -11.60
CA PHE A 204 -2.31 8.06 -10.81
C PHE A 204 -1.08 8.46 -11.62
N GLU A 205 -0.97 8.00 -12.86
CA GLU A 205 0.09 8.45 -13.78
C GLU A 205 0.03 9.97 -14.00
N ALA A 206 -1.16 10.53 -14.23
CA ALA A 206 -1.35 11.97 -14.38
C ALA A 206 -1.02 12.76 -13.11
N ALA A 207 -1.18 12.18 -11.92
CA ALA A 207 -0.80 12.76 -10.65
C ALA A 207 0.72 12.66 -10.38
N GLY A 208 1.46 11.86 -11.15
CA GLY A 208 2.91 11.75 -11.08
C GLY A 208 3.42 10.38 -10.57
N ALA A 209 2.57 9.35 -10.47
CA ALA A 209 3.04 8.01 -10.15
C ALA A 209 3.96 7.47 -11.26
N ASP A 210 5.04 6.81 -10.86
CA ASP A 210 6.05 6.25 -11.79
C ASP A 210 5.81 4.77 -12.08
N SER A 211 5.18 4.07 -11.16
CA SER A 211 4.92 2.64 -11.29
C SER A 211 3.69 2.20 -10.49
N MET A 212 3.19 1.03 -10.83
CA MET A 212 2.05 0.42 -10.15
C MET A 212 2.37 -1.02 -9.77
N HIS A 213 1.98 -1.37 -8.57
CA HIS A 213 1.97 -2.73 -8.06
C HIS A 213 0.51 -3.20 -8.07
N LEU A 214 0.20 -4.11 -8.96
CA LEU A 214 -1.17 -4.59 -9.14
C LEU A 214 -1.42 -5.86 -8.35
N ARG A 215 -2.49 -5.85 -7.60
CA ARG A 215 -3.01 -7.01 -6.92
C ARG A 215 -4.45 -7.26 -7.39
N LEU A 216 -4.91 -8.50 -7.30
CA LEU A 216 -6.27 -8.87 -7.64
C LEU A 216 -7.10 -9.02 -6.36
N GLY A 217 -8.11 -8.18 -6.25
CA GLY A 217 -9.08 -8.21 -5.19
C GLY A 217 -8.58 -7.84 -3.79
N PRO A 218 -9.50 -7.65 -2.86
CA PRO A 218 -9.20 -7.41 -1.47
C PRO A 218 -8.47 -8.62 -0.82
N LEU A 219 -7.94 -8.43 0.37
CA LEU A 219 -7.01 -9.35 1.03
C LEU A 219 -7.39 -10.82 0.97
N GLY A 220 -8.66 -11.11 0.96
CA GLY A 220 -9.12 -12.46 0.88
C GLY A 220 -8.86 -13.14 -0.46
N HIS A 221 -9.04 -12.45 -1.57
CA HIS A 221 -8.65 -12.93 -2.90
C HIS A 221 -7.13 -13.09 -3.00
N HIS A 222 -6.40 -12.22 -2.32
CA HIS A 222 -4.95 -12.28 -2.23
C HIS A 222 -4.48 -13.63 -1.65
N VAL A 223 -5.10 -14.10 -0.58
CA VAL A 223 -4.79 -15.43 -0.01
C VAL A 223 -5.06 -16.53 -1.04
N ALA A 224 -6.16 -16.45 -1.78
CA ALA A 224 -6.49 -17.42 -2.82
C ALA A 224 -5.49 -17.44 -3.98
N GLN A 225 -4.90 -16.30 -4.32
CA GLN A 225 -3.88 -16.21 -5.37
C GLN A 225 -2.54 -16.84 -4.97
N PHE A 226 -2.16 -16.74 -3.72
CA PHE A 226 -0.88 -17.25 -3.22
C PHE A 226 -0.99 -18.58 -2.50
N GLY A 227 -2.20 -18.94 -2.08
CA GLY A 227 -2.44 -20.22 -1.44
C GLY A 227 -2.44 -21.35 -2.45
N SER A 228 -1.56 -22.32 -2.29
CA SER A 228 -1.71 -23.61 -2.96
C SER A 228 -2.82 -24.43 -2.30
N ASP A 229 -3.38 -25.38 -3.02
CA ASP A 229 -4.31 -26.38 -2.44
C ASP A 229 -3.75 -27.00 -1.16
N LEU A 230 -2.42 -27.21 -1.13
CA LEU A 230 -1.72 -27.74 0.03
C LEU A 230 -1.84 -26.80 1.24
N TYR A 231 -1.74 -25.48 1.04
CA TYR A 231 -1.91 -24.51 2.12
C TYR A 231 -3.31 -24.60 2.74
N PHE A 232 -4.34 -24.70 1.92
CA PHE A 232 -5.72 -24.77 2.37
C PHE A 232 -6.02 -26.10 3.08
N ILE A 233 -5.51 -27.21 2.54
CA ILE A 233 -5.66 -28.54 3.14
C ILE A 233 -4.97 -28.61 4.51
N LEU A 234 -3.74 -28.12 4.62
CA LEU A 234 -2.98 -28.14 5.88
C LEU A 234 -3.58 -27.24 6.97
N ASN A 235 -4.28 -26.20 6.60
CA ASN A 235 -4.95 -25.30 7.53
C ASN A 235 -6.41 -25.70 7.81
N GLY A 236 -6.86 -26.86 7.33
CA GLY A 236 -8.20 -27.38 7.59
C GLY A 236 -9.33 -26.59 6.95
N ILE A 237 -9.06 -25.86 5.89
CA ILE A 237 -10.06 -25.11 5.14
C ILE A 237 -10.70 -26.07 4.13
N GLU A 238 -11.77 -26.73 4.53
CA GLU A 238 -12.53 -27.62 3.66
C GLU A 238 -13.17 -26.83 2.51
N GLY A 239 -13.10 -27.42 1.31
CA GLY A 239 -13.71 -26.82 0.11
C GLY A 239 -12.85 -25.79 -0.62
N ALA A 240 -11.65 -25.50 -0.13
CA ALA A 240 -10.72 -24.63 -0.83
C ALA A 240 -10.06 -25.28 -2.06
N SER A 241 -10.23 -26.60 -2.22
CA SER A 241 -9.70 -27.38 -3.35
C SER A 241 -10.47 -27.18 -4.68
N GLY A 242 -11.24 -26.15 -4.80
CA GLY A 242 -12.01 -25.81 -6.00
C GLY A 242 -11.54 -24.53 -6.70
N PHE A 243 -10.32 -24.06 -6.42
CA PHE A 243 -9.72 -22.92 -7.12
C PHE A 243 -9.11 -23.32 -8.45
#